data_308c27561c30b228cb442f3c3bf8744b
#
_entry.id   308c27561c30b228cb442f3c3bf8744b
#
_cell.length_a   1.000
_cell.length_b   1.000
_cell.length_c   1.000
_cell.angle_alpha   90.00
_cell.angle_beta   90.00
_cell.angle_gamma   90.00
#
_symmetry.space_group_name_H-M   'P 1'
#
loop_
_entity.id
_entity.type
_entity.pdbx_description
1 polymer ?
#
loop_
_entity_poly.entity_id
_entity_poly.type
_entity_poly.pdbx_seq_one_letter_code
_entity_poly.pdbx_strand_id
1 'polypeptide(L)'
;MYKAKRLGNSKSILFDDNFRRSPISPIDLDTDLRRALDRNEMQIHYQPIISLRDGVISGFEALLRWKHRIRGNISPSEFIPLAEETGLIYELGQWVLHQACLQTLYWNNEREPEKALELSINLSGRQFADPNLVNGVLDNLDKSGLKAKNLKLEITESVLMENAPRSID
;
A
#
# COMPACT_ATOMS: atom_id res chain seq x y z
N MET A 1 4.45 -15.65 -25.93
CA MET A 1 3.87 -16.93 -25.50
C MET A 1 3.03 -16.83 -24.21
N TYR A 2 3.47 -16.13 -23.19
CA TYR A 2 2.75 -16.02 -21.89
C TYR A 2 1.36 -15.35 -21.97
N LYS A 3 1.15 -14.34 -22.81
CA LYS A 3 -0.13 -13.63 -22.94
C LYS A 3 -1.23 -14.49 -23.60
N ALA A 4 -0.84 -15.41 -24.47
CA ALA A 4 -1.78 -16.33 -25.12
C ALA A 4 -2.32 -17.40 -24.16
N LYS A 5 -1.55 -17.78 -23.13
CA LYS A 5 -1.98 -18.73 -22.09
C LYS A 5 -3.03 -18.15 -21.13
N ARG A 6 -3.05 -16.83 -20.92
CA ARG A 6 -4.04 -16.14 -20.08
C ARG A 6 -5.41 -15.93 -20.75
N LEU A 7 -5.47 -16.00 -22.08
CA LEU A 7 -6.69 -15.74 -22.87
C LEU A 7 -7.43 -17.01 -23.30
N GLY A 8 -7.02 -18.18 -22.81
CA GLY A 8 -7.63 -19.48 -23.16
C GLY A 8 -6.99 -20.12 -24.40
N ASN A 9 -7.04 -21.44 -24.46
CA ASN A 9 -6.24 -22.32 -25.35
C ASN A 9 -6.45 -22.22 -26.88
N SER A 10 -7.04 -21.13 -27.43
CA SER A 10 -7.37 -21.09 -28.87
C SER A 10 -7.18 -19.72 -29.54
N LYS A 11 -6.33 -18.82 -29.00
CA LYS A 11 -6.08 -17.52 -29.64
C LYS A 11 -4.61 -17.34 -29.98
N SER A 12 -4.31 -17.17 -31.31
CA SER A 12 -3.02 -16.66 -31.79
C SER A 12 -3.01 -15.13 -31.70
N ILE A 13 -1.91 -14.57 -31.22
CA ILE A 13 -1.70 -13.12 -31.15
C ILE A 13 -0.61 -12.77 -32.15
N LEU A 14 -0.92 -11.89 -33.12
CA LEU A 14 0.06 -11.34 -34.06
C LEU A 14 1.02 -10.40 -33.31
N PHE A 15 2.30 -10.53 -33.60
CA PHE A 15 3.36 -9.68 -33.09
C PHE A 15 3.38 -8.40 -33.92
N ASP A 16 2.86 -7.27 -33.38
CA ASP A 16 2.90 -5.95 -34.01
C ASP A 16 3.69 -4.94 -33.16
N ASP A 17 3.89 -3.71 -33.66
CA ASP A 17 4.58 -2.65 -32.92
C ASP A 17 3.84 -2.19 -31.65
N ASN A 18 2.53 -2.47 -31.53
CA ASN A 18 1.77 -2.28 -30.31
C ASN A 18 2.13 -3.32 -29.24
N PHE A 19 2.72 -4.46 -29.63
CA PHE A 19 3.26 -5.46 -28.70
C PHE A 19 4.52 -4.94 -27.97
N ARG A 20 5.25 -3.99 -28.57
CA ARG A 20 6.40 -3.32 -27.92
C ARG A 20 5.95 -2.23 -26.93
N ARG A 21 4.74 -1.71 -27.08
CA ARG A 21 4.05 -0.85 -26.10
C ARG A 21 3.11 -1.64 -25.19
N SER A 22 3.16 -2.95 -25.28
CA SER A 22 2.30 -3.89 -24.58
C SER A 22 2.59 -3.91 -23.07
N PRO A 23 1.56 -4.21 -22.26
CA PRO A 23 1.66 -4.14 -20.83
C PRO A 23 2.85 -4.94 -20.32
N ILE A 24 3.50 -4.37 -19.37
CA ILE A 24 4.59 -4.80 -18.52
C ILE A 24 4.63 -6.34 -18.47
N SER A 25 5.74 -6.95 -18.87
CA SER A 25 5.99 -8.34 -18.50
C SER A 25 5.94 -8.40 -16.96
N PRO A 26 5.16 -9.31 -16.36
CA PRO A 26 5.13 -9.48 -14.90
C PRO A 26 6.54 -9.67 -14.31
N ILE A 27 7.44 -10.31 -15.07
CA ILE A 27 8.83 -10.55 -14.67
C ILE A 27 9.62 -9.23 -14.58
N ASP A 28 9.41 -8.32 -15.53
CA ASP A 28 10.09 -7.01 -15.52
C ASP A 28 9.57 -6.14 -14.37
N LEU A 29 8.27 -6.21 -14.08
CA LEU A 29 7.65 -5.42 -13.03
C LEU A 29 8.08 -5.90 -11.64
N ASP A 30 8.18 -7.22 -11.39
CA ASP A 30 8.70 -7.78 -10.15
C ASP A 30 10.14 -7.30 -9.88
N THR A 31 11.00 -7.39 -10.90
CA THR A 31 12.38 -6.93 -10.77
C THR A 31 12.49 -5.45 -10.46
N ASP A 32 11.64 -4.61 -11.08
CA ASP A 32 11.62 -3.17 -10.84
C ASP A 32 11.01 -2.86 -9.46
N LEU A 33 9.97 -3.58 -9.03
CA LEU A 33 9.33 -3.40 -7.73
C LEU A 33 10.29 -3.66 -6.57
N ARG A 34 11.12 -4.70 -6.66
CA ARG A 34 12.16 -5.01 -5.65
C ARG A 34 13.16 -3.88 -5.43
N ARG A 35 13.36 -3.05 -6.43
CA ARG A 35 14.30 -1.91 -6.39
C ARG A 35 13.62 -0.57 -6.21
N ALA A 36 12.30 -0.54 -6.14
CA ALA A 36 11.54 0.71 -6.16
C ALA A 36 11.78 1.56 -4.91
N LEU A 37 11.95 0.93 -3.73
CA LEU A 37 12.32 1.62 -2.49
C LEU A 37 13.73 2.22 -2.58
N ASP A 38 14.72 1.42 -2.98
CA ASP A 38 16.11 1.86 -3.12
C ASP A 38 16.25 3.01 -4.13
N ARG A 39 15.39 3.02 -5.14
CA ARG A 39 15.40 4.03 -6.20
C ARG A 39 14.56 5.27 -5.87
N ASN A 40 13.94 5.34 -4.69
CA ASN A 40 13.02 6.41 -4.30
C ASN A 40 11.86 6.60 -5.30
N GLU A 41 11.37 5.51 -5.88
CA GLU A 41 10.25 5.49 -6.81
C GLU A 41 8.89 5.38 -6.08
N MET A 42 8.90 5.01 -4.80
CA MET A 42 7.70 4.96 -3.96
C MET A 42 7.40 6.30 -3.33
N GLN A 43 6.13 6.68 -3.35
CA GLN A 43 5.60 7.91 -2.77
C GLN A 43 4.34 7.62 -1.99
N ILE A 44 4.04 8.44 -0.98
CA ILE A 44 2.78 8.38 -0.25
C ILE A 44 1.98 9.64 -0.59
N HIS A 45 0.77 9.44 -1.10
CA HIS A 45 -0.21 10.51 -1.24
C HIS A 45 -1.16 10.46 -0.05
N TYR A 46 -1.54 11.62 0.46
CA TYR A 46 -2.41 11.73 1.61
C TYR A 46 -3.77 12.29 1.17
N GLN A 47 -4.81 11.47 1.31
CA GLN A 47 -6.18 11.88 1.02
C GLN A 47 -6.83 12.40 2.30
N PRO A 48 -7.34 13.64 2.34
CA PRO A 48 -7.92 14.20 3.54
C PRO A 48 -9.24 13.53 3.91
N ILE A 49 -9.42 13.28 5.20
CA ILE A 49 -10.66 12.83 5.82
C ILE A 49 -11.31 14.03 6.48
N ILE A 50 -12.55 14.33 6.12
CA ILE A 50 -13.29 15.50 6.60
C ILE A 50 -14.32 15.06 7.65
N SER A 51 -14.31 15.71 8.81
CA SER A 51 -15.36 15.55 9.82
C SER A 51 -16.67 16.17 9.32
N LEU A 52 -17.71 15.36 9.22
CA LEU A 52 -19.04 15.83 8.76
C LEU A 52 -19.72 16.75 9.79
N ARG A 53 -19.26 16.74 11.05
CA ARG A 53 -19.85 17.55 12.12
C ARG A 53 -19.50 19.03 12.00
N ASP A 54 -18.28 19.34 11.59
CA ASP A 54 -17.71 20.70 11.62
C ASP A 54 -16.98 21.10 10.34
N GLY A 55 -16.87 20.18 9.35
CA GLY A 55 -16.26 20.45 8.05
C GLY A 55 -14.74 20.59 8.07
N VAL A 56 -14.06 20.21 9.16
CA VAL A 56 -12.61 20.32 9.26
C VAL A 56 -11.91 19.00 8.91
N ILE A 57 -10.63 19.08 8.54
CA ILE A 57 -9.80 17.88 8.31
C ILE A 57 -9.53 17.21 9.67
N SER A 58 -10.01 15.98 9.83
CA SER A 58 -9.82 15.15 11.01
C SER A 58 -8.66 14.17 10.87
N GLY A 59 -8.22 13.87 9.64
CA GLY A 59 -7.14 12.93 9.38
C GLY A 59 -6.81 12.80 7.91
N PHE A 60 -5.98 11.81 7.60
CA PHE A 60 -5.59 11.48 6.24
C PHE A 60 -5.52 9.96 6.05
N GLU A 61 -5.88 9.52 4.86
CA GLU A 61 -5.58 8.18 4.38
C GLU A 61 -4.25 8.19 3.61
N ALA A 62 -3.32 7.34 4.01
CA ALA A 62 -2.04 7.17 3.33
C ALA A 62 -2.17 6.18 2.17
N LEU A 63 -1.96 6.68 0.98
CA LEU A 63 -2.13 5.95 -0.27
C LEU A 63 -0.80 5.78 -0.98
N LEU A 64 -0.29 4.54 -1.04
CA LEU A 64 0.95 4.21 -1.73
C LEU A 64 0.82 4.48 -3.24
N ARG A 65 1.86 5.09 -3.82
CA ARG A 65 1.99 5.39 -5.23
C ARG A 65 3.36 4.97 -5.72
N TRP A 66 3.42 4.39 -6.93
CA TRP A 66 4.66 4.05 -7.58
C TRP A 66 4.90 4.92 -8.80
N LYS A 67 5.88 5.81 -8.71
CA LYS A 67 6.34 6.66 -9.81
C LYS A 67 7.58 6.04 -10.44
N HIS A 68 7.36 5.10 -11.34
CA HIS A 68 8.44 4.41 -12.02
C HIS A 68 9.16 5.35 -12.99
N ARG A 69 10.50 5.37 -12.95
CA ARG A 69 11.36 6.30 -13.73
C ARG A 69 11.15 6.28 -15.24
N ILE A 70 10.77 5.11 -15.81
CA ILE A 70 10.59 4.95 -17.27
C ILE A 70 9.10 4.91 -17.63
N ARG A 71 8.26 4.25 -16.77
CA ARG A 71 6.86 3.92 -17.09
C ARG A 71 5.86 4.95 -16.54
N GLY A 72 6.36 5.93 -15.78
CA GLY A 72 5.49 6.89 -15.09
C GLY A 72 4.74 6.28 -13.92
N ASN A 73 3.51 6.70 -13.69
CA ASN A 73 2.71 6.20 -12.57
C ASN A 73 2.17 4.80 -12.87
N ILE A 74 2.52 3.84 -12.00
CA ILE A 74 1.98 2.48 -12.03
C ILE A 74 0.84 2.40 -11.02
N SER A 75 -0.30 1.81 -11.45
CA SER A 75 -1.50 1.72 -10.62
C SER A 75 -1.29 0.79 -9.41
N PRO A 76 -1.78 1.15 -8.22
CA PRO A 76 -1.82 0.23 -7.08
C PRO A 76 -2.51 -1.11 -7.41
N SER A 77 -3.57 -1.11 -8.21
CA SER A 77 -4.24 -2.34 -8.67
C SER A 77 -3.36 -3.26 -9.53
N GLU A 78 -2.23 -2.77 -10.02
CA GLU A 78 -1.27 -3.52 -10.82
C GLU A 78 -0.11 -4.05 -9.97
N PHE A 79 0.46 -3.22 -9.09
CA PHE A 79 1.64 -3.62 -8.34
C PHE A 79 1.35 -4.20 -6.95
N ILE A 80 0.23 -3.89 -6.31
CA ILE A 80 -0.11 -4.46 -4.99
C ILE A 80 -0.29 -5.98 -5.06
N PRO A 81 -1.07 -6.54 -6.02
CA PRO A 81 -1.17 -8.00 -6.16
C PRO A 81 0.18 -8.65 -6.41
N LEU A 82 1.06 -8.03 -7.18
CA LEU A 82 2.41 -8.51 -7.42
C LEU A 82 3.25 -8.48 -6.14
N ALA A 83 3.16 -7.40 -5.36
CA ALA A 83 3.83 -7.29 -4.06
C ALA A 83 3.36 -8.39 -3.09
N GLU A 84 2.06 -8.72 -3.12
CA GLU A 84 1.50 -9.82 -2.33
C GLU A 84 2.05 -11.17 -2.79
N GLU A 85 2.02 -11.47 -4.10
CA GLU A 85 2.53 -12.72 -4.66
C GLU A 85 4.01 -12.96 -4.32
N THR A 86 4.81 -11.91 -4.36
CA THR A 86 6.27 -11.95 -4.17
C THR A 86 6.72 -11.77 -2.72
N GLY A 87 5.79 -11.41 -1.81
CA GLY A 87 6.09 -11.11 -0.42
C GLY A 87 6.65 -9.71 -0.16
N LEU A 88 6.85 -8.90 -1.20
CA LEU A 88 7.32 -7.51 -1.05
C LEU A 88 6.32 -6.60 -0.32
N ILE A 89 5.07 -7.04 -0.22
CA ILE A 89 4.01 -6.29 0.48
C ILE A 89 4.36 -6.04 1.95
N TYR A 90 5.14 -6.91 2.60
CA TYR A 90 5.57 -6.72 4.00
C TYR A 90 6.56 -5.57 4.11
N GLU A 91 7.58 -5.53 3.25
CA GLU A 91 8.59 -4.47 3.24
C GLU A 91 7.97 -3.12 2.88
N LEU A 92 7.15 -3.09 1.81
CA LEU A 92 6.40 -1.89 1.41
C LEU A 92 5.49 -1.40 2.53
N GLY A 93 4.78 -2.30 3.22
CA GLY A 93 3.90 -1.95 4.32
C GLY A 93 4.63 -1.34 5.51
N GLN A 94 5.78 -1.90 5.90
CA GLN A 94 6.61 -1.34 6.96
C GLN A 94 7.15 0.05 6.59
N TRP A 95 7.58 0.22 5.34
CA TRP A 95 8.03 1.51 4.84
C TRP A 95 6.91 2.56 4.85
N VAL A 96 5.71 2.21 4.34
CA VAL A 96 4.53 3.10 4.36
C VAL A 96 4.18 3.49 5.79
N LEU A 97 4.07 2.51 6.68
CA LEU A 97 3.73 2.74 8.08
C LEU A 97 4.71 3.71 8.73
N HIS A 98 6.01 3.48 8.56
CA HIS A 98 7.04 4.34 9.12
C HIS A 98 6.97 5.78 8.59
N GLN A 99 6.97 5.94 7.27
CA GLN A 99 6.95 7.26 6.64
C GLN A 99 5.66 8.04 6.96
N ALA A 100 4.51 7.37 6.92
CA ALA A 100 3.23 8.01 7.20
C ALA A 100 3.08 8.41 8.67
N CYS A 101 3.58 7.59 9.61
CA CYS A 101 3.59 7.94 11.03
C CYS A 101 4.47 9.16 11.29
N LEU A 102 5.68 9.23 10.73
CA LEU A 102 6.56 10.39 10.86
C LEU A 102 5.91 11.67 10.30
N GLN A 103 5.32 11.57 9.12
CA GLN A 103 4.66 12.72 8.49
C GLN A 103 3.45 13.20 9.31
N THR A 104 2.66 12.28 9.84
CA THR A 104 1.50 12.62 10.67
C THR A 104 1.93 13.24 11.99
N LEU A 105 2.98 12.71 12.63
CA LEU A 105 3.55 13.34 13.82
C LEU A 105 4.02 14.76 13.52
N TYR A 106 4.73 14.98 12.40
CA TYR A 106 5.18 16.31 11.99
C TYR A 106 4.00 17.29 11.89
N TRP A 107 2.89 16.89 11.25
CA TRP A 107 1.70 17.73 11.17
C TRP A 107 1.01 17.97 12.53
N ASN A 108 1.11 17.01 13.44
CA ASN A 108 0.50 17.11 14.77
C ASN A 108 1.33 17.94 15.78
N ASN A 109 2.62 18.19 15.52
CA ASN A 109 3.49 18.92 16.43
C ASN A 109 3.02 20.38 16.68
N GLU A 110 2.33 20.99 15.70
CA GLU A 110 1.81 22.35 15.80
C GLU A 110 0.31 22.39 16.16
N ARG A 111 -0.28 21.24 16.55
CA ARG A 111 -1.71 21.11 16.85
C ARG A 111 -1.95 20.87 18.32
N GLU A 112 -3.10 21.36 18.79
CA GLU A 112 -3.64 20.99 20.10
C GLU A 112 -3.91 19.47 20.13
N PRO A 113 -3.63 18.75 21.25
CA PRO A 113 -3.80 17.31 21.33
C PRO A 113 -5.20 16.79 20.99
N GLU A 114 -6.24 17.63 21.21
CA GLU A 114 -7.65 17.34 20.94
C GLU A 114 -7.98 17.46 19.43
N LYS A 115 -7.14 18.19 18.68
CA LYS A 115 -7.26 18.41 17.24
C LYS A 115 -6.21 17.65 16.44
N ALA A 116 -5.54 16.68 17.07
CA ALA A 116 -4.54 15.86 16.39
C ALA A 116 -5.19 15.07 15.26
N LEU A 117 -4.51 15.08 14.11
CA LEU A 117 -4.93 14.33 12.91
C LEU A 117 -4.78 12.83 13.14
N GLU A 118 -5.73 12.09 12.61
CA GLU A 118 -5.68 10.63 12.51
C GLU A 118 -5.04 10.20 11.19
N LEU A 119 -4.36 9.09 11.21
CA LEU A 119 -3.74 8.44 10.06
C LEU A 119 -4.45 7.12 9.79
N SER A 120 -4.98 6.94 8.59
CA SER A 120 -5.50 5.66 8.11
C SER A 120 -4.50 5.00 7.14
N ILE A 121 -4.23 3.71 7.33
CA ILE A 121 -3.36 2.91 6.46
C ILE A 121 -4.07 1.62 6.09
N ASN A 122 -4.12 1.33 4.78
CA ASN A 122 -4.67 0.09 4.27
C ASN A 122 -3.71 -1.09 4.50
N LEU A 123 -4.26 -2.19 4.98
CA LEU A 123 -3.58 -3.48 5.12
C LEU A 123 -4.10 -4.48 4.09
N SER A 124 -3.19 -5.20 3.46
CA SER A 124 -3.54 -6.34 2.62
C SER A 124 -3.90 -7.57 3.46
N GLY A 125 -4.59 -8.53 2.83
CA GLY A 125 -4.93 -9.79 3.48
C GLY A 125 -3.72 -10.57 3.98
N ARG A 126 -2.62 -10.54 3.24
CA ARG A 126 -1.36 -11.18 3.64
C ARG A 126 -0.73 -10.53 4.87
N GLN A 127 -0.75 -9.20 4.93
CA GLN A 127 -0.23 -8.47 6.10
C GLN A 127 -1.11 -8.72 7.34
N PHE A 128 -2.44 -8.75 7.16
CA PHE A 128 -3.36 -9.05 8.26
C PHE A 128 -3.14 -10.45 8.85
N ALA A 129 -2.78 -11.43 8.01
CA ALA A 129 -2.49 -12.79 8.42
C ALA A 129 -1.08 -12.98 9.03
N ASP A 130 -0.23 -11.95 9.04
CA ASP A 130 1.12 -12.04 9.59
C ASP A 130 1.08 -12.04 11.13
N PRO A 131 1.59 -13.09 11.81
CA PRO A 131 1.65 -13.12 13.26
C PRO A 131 2.54 -12.01 13.87
N ASN A 132 3.42 -11.41 13.08
CA ASN A 132 4.29 -10.31 13.52
C ASN A 132 3.70 -8.92 13.27
N LEU A 133 2.50 -8.81 12.69
CA LEU A 133 1.87 -7.53 12.36
C LEU A 133 1.84 -6.59 13.57
N VAL A 134 1.33 -7.07 14.71
CA VAL A 134 1.17 -6.25 15.92
C VAL A 134 2.52 -5.72 16.40
N ASN A 135 3.53 -6.58 16.47
CA ASN A 135 4.88 -6.18 16.87
C ASN A 135 5.47 -5.14 15.91
N GLY A 136 5.31 -5.35 14.59
CA GLY A 136 5.76 -4.40 13.58
C GLY A 136 5.08 -3.04 13.68
N VAL A 137 3.80 -3.00 14.02
CA VAL A 137 3.05 -1.75 14.26
C VAL A 137 3.56 -1.04 15.52
N LEU A 138 3.71 -1.76 16.63
CA LEU A 138 4.20 -1.21 17.88
C LEU A 138 5.62 -0.64 17.73
N ASP A 139 6.51 -1.37 17.09
CA ASP A 139 7.88 -0.92 16.78
C ASP A 139 7.88 0.38 15.94
N ASN A 140 6.98 0.49 14.97
CA ASN A 140 6.87 1.71 14.16
C ASN A 140 6.31 2.89 14.96
N LEU A 141 5.33 2.67 15.84
CA LEU A 141 4.81 3.70 16.73
C LEU A 141 5.90 4.21 17.69
N ASP A 142 6.66 3.31 18.29
CA ASP A 142 7.78 3.65 19.17
C ASP A 142 8.87 4.47 18.42
N LYS A 143 9.27 4.01 17.24
CA LYS A 143 10.29 4.69 16.42
C LYS A 143 9.84 6.05 15.89
N SER A 144 8.57 6.17 15.51
CA SER A 144 8.03 7.43 14.99
C SER A 144 7.60 8.40 16.07
N GLY A 145 7.19 7.91 17.25
CA GLY A 145 6.61 8.70 18.33
C GLY A 145 5.12 9.07 18.13
N LEU A 146 4.47 8.56 17.06
CA LEU A 146 3.04 8.77 16.86
C LEU A 146 2.25 8.00 17.91
N LYS A 147 1.27 8.66 18.55
CA LYS A 147 0.39 8.00 19.53
C LYS A 147 -0.52 6.98 18.84
N ALA A 148 -0.64 5.76 19.40
CA ALA A 148 -1.45 4.68 18.84
C ALA A 148 -2.90 5.10 18.56
N LYS A 149 -3.49 5.96 19.40
CA LYS A 149 -4.85 6.50 19.19
C LYS A 149 -5.03 7.30 17.91
N ASN A 150 -3.93 7.76 17.30
CA ASN A 150 -3.94 8.52 16.05
C ASN A 150 -3.68 7.65 14.81
N LEU A 151 -3.53 6.32 14.98
CA LEU A 151 -3.35 5.38 13.87
C LEU A 151 -4.59 4.50 13.72
N LYS A 152 -5.09 4.38 12.51
CA LYS A 152 -6.11 3.43 12.07
C LYS A 152 -5.53 2.49 11.02
N LEU A 153 -5.75 1.20 11.19
CA LEU A 153 -5.42 0.20 10.18
C LEU A 153 -6.72 -0.27 9.54
N GLU A 154 -6.80 -0.15 8.22
CA GLU A 154 -8.02 -0.45 7.46
C GLU A 154 -7.83 -1.75 6.68
N ILE A 155 -8.79 -2.65 6.81
CA ILE A 155 -8.86 -3.91 6.08
C ILE A 155 -10.18 -3.99 5.34
N THR A 156 -10.16 -4.54 4.12
CA THR A 156 -11.39 -4.70 3.34
C THR A 156 -12.22 -5.88 3.85
N GLU A 157 -13.53 -5.84 3.62
CA GLU A 157 -14.44 -6.92 3.97
C GLU A 157 -14.00 -8.28 3.38
N SER A 158 -13.54 -8.28 2.13
CA SER A 158 -13.03 -9.50 1.47
C SER A 158 -11.90 -10.17 2.25
N VAL A 159 -10.98 -9.37 2.79
CA VAL A 159 -9.86 -9.85 3.62
C VAL A 159 -10.36 -10.49 4.92
N LEU A 160 -11.38 -9.89 5.54
CA LEU A 160 -12.00 -10.45 6.75
C LEU A 160 -12.66 -11.79 6.46
N MET A 161 -13.40 -11.89 5.37
CA MET A 161 -14.11 -13.12 4.99
C MET A 161 -13.17 -14.28 4.66
N GLU A 162 -12.05 -14.01 4.00
CA GLU A 162 -11.02 -15.02 3.71
C GLU A 162 -10.30 -15.53 4.96
N ASN A 163 -10.18 -14.69 5.99
CA ASN A 163 -9.49 -15.00 7.25
C ASN A 163 -10.44 -15.20 8.44
N ALA A 164 -11.75 -15.31 8.20
CA ALA A 164 -12.78 -15.44 9.23
C ALA A 164 -12.51 -16.51 10.32
N PRO A 165 -11.89 -17.68 10.04
CA PRO A 165 -11.55 -18.65 11.07
C PRO A 165 -10.51 -18.15 12.09
N ARG A 166 -9.72 -17.12 11.76
CA ARG A 166 -8.66 -16.56 12.63
C ARG A 166 -9.09 -15.28 13.36
N SER A 167 -10.25 -14.72 12.99
CA SER A 167 -10.73 -13.44 13.53
C SER A 167 -11.62 -13.57 14.77
N ILE A 168 -11.86 -14.81 15.26
CA ILE A 168 -12.82 -15.13 16.34
C ILE A 168 -12.10 -15.53 17.64
N ASP A 169 -10.80 -15.65 17.65
CA ASP A 169 -9.95 -15.87 18.83
C ASP A 169 -9.37 -14.53 19.32
#